data_d120b1369d0b5562e46508a367233c60
#
_entry.id   d120b1369d0b5562e46508a367233c60
#
_cell.length_a   1.000
_cell.length_b   1.000
_cell.length_c   1.000
_cell.angle_alpha   90.00
_cell.angle_beta   90.00
_cell.angle_gamma   90.00
#
_symmetry.space_group_name_H-M   'P 1'
#
loop_
_entity.id
_entity.type
_entity.pdbx_description
1 polymer ?
#
loop_
_entity_poly.entity_id
_entity_poly.type
_entity_poly.pdbx_seq_one_letter_code
_entity_poly.pdbx_strand_id
1 'polypeptide(L)'
;FDTRLSATFICGKEKKTVEGFYDGENTYRIRFMPAVAGEWRYVTSSSIGAMNGRKGTFTVIPAGKDNHGMVLVDGEHNFKYADGTRYYPMGTTAYAWTHMKETTQEATLKSFGEAGFNKVRMCVFPKNYSLVKDEPALYPFEIRKTIKDKEGNERKEWDFDRFDPAFFQHLEKRIDQLNRLGIEADLILFHPYDKGRWGFDAMSNEVNVRYIKYITARLASFRNVWWSMANEWYYVKAKTVDDWKLLTKTVVENDPYRHLCSIHGATATYFDYWMPEFTHVSIHDESPVLSS
;
A
#
# COMPACT_ATOMS: atom_id res chain seq x y z
N PHE A 1 -4.23 -1.73 19.02
CA PHE A 1 -4.68 -1.74 17.61
C PHE A 1 -6.21 -1.75 17.45
N ASP A 2 -7.00 -2.00 18.52
CA ASP A 2 -8.47 -2.11 18.45
C ASP A 2 -9.19 -0.79 18.74
N THR A 3 -8.46 0.28 18.99
CA THR A 3 -9.03 1.61 19.21
C THR A 3 -9.52 2.18 17.88
N ARG A 4 -10.78 2.53 17.81
CA ARG A 4 -11.33 3.29 16.70
C ARG A 4 -10.94 4.75 16.84
N LEU A 5 -10.38 5.30 15.78
CA LEU A 5 -10.06 6.71 15.66
C LEU A 5 -10.29 7.13 14.21
N SER A 6 -11.01 8.22 14.02
CA SER A 6 -11.16 8.85 12.70
C SER A 6 -11.22 10.37 12.87
N ALA A 7 -11.10 11.09 11.76
CA ALA A 7 -11.41 12.52 11.74
C ALA A 7 -12.16 12.90 10.48
N THR A 8 -13.11 13.80 10.63
CA THR A 8 -13.81 14.43 9.51
C THR A 8 -13.23 15.81 9.29
N PHE A 9 -12.73 16.03 8.06
CA PHE A 9 -12.15 17.29 7.59
C PHE A 9 -13.14 17.99 6.66
N ILE A 10 -13.25 19.34 6.79
CA ILE A 10 -14.21 20.15 6.04
C ILE A 10 -13.54 21.46 5.59
N CYS A 11 -13.70 21.79 4.30
CA CYS A 11 -13.35 23.06 3.69
C CYS A 11 -14.43 23.46 2.68
N GLY A 12 -15.23 24.48 2.99
CA GLY A 12 -16.37 24.86 2.15
C GLY A 12 -17.37 23.68 1.99
N LYS A 13 -17.53 23.21 0.74
CA LYS A 13 -18.37 22.05 0.39
C LYS A 13 -17.63 20.72 0.48
N GLU A 14 -16.29 20.76 0.52
CA GLU A 14 -15.47 19.56 0.64
C GLU A 14 -15.58 18.98 2.04
N LYS A 15 -15.86 17.69 2.10
CA LYS A 15 -15.93 16.93 3.35
C LYS A 15 -15.33 15.55 3.14
N LYS A 16 -14.40 15.19 4.00
CA LYS A 16 -13.76 13.87 3.95
C LYS A 16 -13.53 13.33 5.36
N THR A 17 -13.88 12.07 5.58
CA THR A 17 -13.56 11.34 6.81
C THR A 17 -12.43 10.36 6.49
N VAL A 18 -11.43 10.31 7.35
CA VAL A 18 -10.29 9.40 7.25
C VAL A 18 -10.09 8.67 8.56
N GLU A 19 -9.69 7.41 8.47
CA GLU A 19 -9.38 6.57 9.61
C GLU A 19 -7.98 6.87 10.14
N GLY A 20 -7.83 6.75 11.46
CA GLY A 20 -6.54 6.81 12.13
C GLY A 20 -5.96 5.42 12.37
N PHE A 21 -4.72 5.39 12.81
CA PHE A 21 -3.98 4.16 13.08
C PHE A 21 -3.07 4.33 14.30
N TYR A 22 -2.75 3.21 14.94
CA TYR A 22 -1.73 3.16 15.99
C TYR A 22 -0.33 3.16 15.37
N ASP A 23 0.54 4.07 15.82
CA ASP A 23 1.88 4.29 15.27
C ASP A 23 3.02 3.94 16.26
N GLY A 24 2.72 3.16 17.29
CA GLY A 24 3.68 2.82 18.33
C GLY A 24 3.74 3.84 19.47
N GLU A 25 4.43 3.49 20.53
CA GLU A 25 4.74 4.37 21.68
C GLU A 25 3.51 5.14 22.21
N ASN A 26 2.38 4.45 22.35
CA ASN A 26 1.09 5.05 22.77
C ASN A 26 0.59 6.19 21.86
N THR A 27 1.08 6.26 20.62
CA THR A 27 0.73 7.31 19.67
C THR A 27 -0.26 6.81 18.65
N TYR A 28 -1.35 7.55 18.44
CA TYR A 28 -2.28 7.38 17.33
C TYR A 28 -2.14 8.55 16.37
N ARG A 29 -2.22 8.28 15.08
CA ARG A 29 -2.10 9.29 14.02
C ARG A 29 -3.30 9.24 13.08
N ILE A 30 -3.62 10.39 12.53
CA ILE A 30 -4.52 10.56 11.38
C ILE A 30 -3.75 11.31 10.33
N ARG A 31 -3.76 10.81 9.10
CA ARG A 31 -3.15 11.48 7.95
C ARG A 31 -4.22 11.90 6.97
N PHE A 32 -4.08 13.10 6.45
CA PHE A 32 -5.06 13.68 5.54
C PHE A 32 -4.37 14.29 4.33
N MET A 33 -4.89 13.99 3.14
CA MET A 33 -4.49 14.60 1.88
C MET A 33 -5.61 15.55 1.44
N PRO A 34 -5.41 16.89 1.51
CA PRO A 34 -6.41 17.87 1.12
C PRO A 34 -6.56 17.91 -0.41
N ALA A 35 -7.81 18.02 -0.88
CA ALA A 35 -8.12 18.12 -2.32
C ALA A 35 -8.08 19.56 -2.84
N VAL A 36 -8.26 20.56 -1.96
CA VAL A 36 -8.34 21.97 -2.33
C VAL A 36 -7.57 22.84 -1.35
N ALA A 37 -7.05 23.97 -1.83
CA ALA A 37 -6.46 25.00 -0.98
C ALA A 37 -7.58 25.73 -0.20
N GLY A 38 -7.25 26.26 0.98
CA GLY A 38 -8.15 27.00 1.84
C GLY A 38 -8.02 26.64 3.30
N GLU A 39 -8.91 27.17 4.13
CA GLU A 39 -8.96 26.87 5.55
C GLU A 39 -9.77 25.59 5.78
N TRP A 40 -9.13 24.60 6.33
CA TRP A 40 -9.71 23.33 6.73
C TRP A 40 -9.94 23.27 8.23
N ARG A 41 -11.07 22.72 8.63
CA ARG A 41 -11.39 22.36 10.02
C ARG A 41 -11.56 20.87 10.15
N TYR A 42 -11.25 20.33 11.32
CA TYR A 42 -11.49 18.91 11.60
C TYR A 42 -12.13 18.68 12.95
N VAL A 43 -12.78 17.53 13.06
CA VAL A 43 -13.25 16.98 14.32
C VAL A 43 -12.93 15.48 14.35
N THR A 44 -12.37 15.01 15.48
CA THR A 44 -12.06 13.60 15.68
C THR A 44 -13.24 12.84 16.26
N SER A 45 -13.32 11.55 15.95
CA SER A 45 -14.20 10.57 16.59
C SER A 45 -13.35 9.40 17.08
N SER A 46 -13.51 8.98 18.33
CA SER A 46 -12.72 7.90 18.91
C SER A 46 -13.48 7.16 19.99
N SER A 47 -13.16 5.86 20.15
CA SER A 47 -13.58 5.07 21.31
C SER A 47 -12.87 5.47 22.62
N ILE A 48 -11.74 6.21 22.53
CA ILE A 48 -11.04 6.77 23.68
C ILE A 48 -11.46 8.23 23.89
N GLY A 49 -12.08 8.55 25.04
CA GLY A 49 -12.61 9.87 25.33
C GLY A 49 -11.59 11.00 25.19
N ALA A 50 -10.33 10.78 25.55
CA ALA A 50 -9.26 11.77 25.41
C ALA A 50 -9.00 12.18 23.96
N MET A 51 -9.30 11.33 22.97
CA MET A 51 -9.12 11.59 21.54
C MET A 51 -10.44 11.94 20.84
N ASN A 52 -11.58 11.77 21.48
CA ASN A 52 -12.88 12.02 20.89
C ASN A 52 -13.26 13.51 20.92
N GLY A 53 -13.87 14.00 19.85
CA GLY A 53 -14.38 15.38 19.75
C GLY A 53 -13.29 16.46 19.70
N ARG A 54 -12.02 16.12 19.45
CA ARG A 54 -10.95 17.10 19.29
C ARG A 54 -11.15 17.87 17.99
N LYS A 55 -11.00 19.19 18.04
CA LYS A 55 -11.21 20.10 16.93
C LYS A 55 -9.96 20.91 16.67
N GLY A 56 -9.75 21.30 15.42
CA GLY A 56 -8.69 22.21 15.03
C GLY A 56 -8.93 22.74 13.62
N THR A 57 -8.09 23.69 13.23
CA THR A 57 -8.08 24.30 11.90
C THR A 57 -6.64 24.36 11.39
N PHE A 58 -6.48 24.38 10.09
CA PHE A 58 -5.21 24.59 9.40
C PHE A 58 -5.47 25.13 7.99
N THR A 59 -4.48 25.81 7.43
CA THR A 59 -4.57 26.37 6.08
C THR A 59 -3.79 25.49 5.10
N VAL A 60 -4.43 25.14 3.99
CA VAL A 60 -3.80 24.46 2.85
C VAL A 60 -3.50 25.52 1.80
N ILE A 61 -2.24 25.62 1.40
CA ILE A 61 -1.80 26.50 0.31
C ILE A 61 -1.96 25.78 -1.03
N PRO A 62 -2.03 26.50 -2.16
CA PRO A 62 -2.03 25.88 -3.49
C PRO A 62 -0.84 24.94 -3.69
N ALA A 63 -1.04 23.90 -4.47
CA ALA A 63 0.02 22.95 -4.83
C ALA A 63 1.19 23.67 -5.53
N GLY A 64 2.41 23.27 -5.21
CA GLY A 64 3.60 23.72 -5.95
C GLY A 64 3.62 23.13 -7.37
N LYS A 65 4.42 23.70 -8.25
CA LYS A 65 4.50 23.35 -9.68
C LYS A 65 4.80 21.87 -9.96
N ASP A 66 5.47 21.19 -9.05
CA ASP A 66 5.88 19.79 -9.19
C ASP A 66 4.92 18.83 -8.49
N ASN A 67 3.81 19.34 -7.97
CA ASN A 67 2.76 18.53 -7.33
C ASN A 67 1.51 18.49 -8.22
N HIS A 68 1.46 17.50 -9.10
CA HIS A 68 0.36 17.26 -10.04
C HIS A 68 -0.84 16.54 -9.42
N GLY A 69 -0.77 16.20 -8.13
CA GLY A 69 -1.79 15.39 -7.45
C GLY A 69 -1.63 13.89 -7.71
N MET A 70 -2.71 13.15 -7.48
CA MET A 70 -2.76 11.70 -7.71
C MET A 70 -2.86 11.40 -9.20
N VAL A 71 -2.39 10.20 -9.60
CA VAL A 71 -2.69 9.65 -10.92
C VAL A 71 -4.09 9.06 -10.94
N LEU A 72 -4.84 9.37 -11.98
CA LEU A 72 -6.23 8.96 -12.22
C LEU A 72 -6.35 8.29 -13.58
N VAL A 73 -7.40 7.50 -13.77
CA VAL A 73 -7.77 6.99 -15.11
C VAL A 73 -8.23 8.15 -15.99
N ASP A 74 -7.81 8.17 -17.25
CA ASP A 74 -8.20 9.15 -18.27
C ASP A 74 -8.83 8.46 -19.46
N GLY A 75 -10.17 8.49 -19.55
CA GLY A 75 -10.91 7.72 -20.53
C GLY A 75 -10.79 6.21 -20.33
N GLU A 76 -10.66 5.45 -21.42
CA GLU A 76 -10.62 3.97 -21.36
C GLU A 76 -9.22 3.37 -21.29
N HIS A 77 -8.20 4.11 -21.76
CA HIS A 77 -6.88 3.52 -22.02
C HIS A 77 -5.68 4.34 -21.50
N ASN A 78 -5.93 5.46 -20.83
CA ASN A 78 -4.87 6.37 -20.44
C ASN A 78 -4.92 6.72 -18.94
N PHE A 79 -3.86 7.39 -18.50
CA PHE A 79 -3.76 7.96 -17.17
C PHE A 79 -3.42 9.45 -17.25
N LYS A 80 -3.84 10.19 -16.25
CA LYS A 80 -3.46 11.59 -16.03
C LYS A 80 -3.31 11.88 -14.55
N TYR A 81 -2.61 12.92 -14.23
CA TYR A 81 -2.63 13.49 -12.88
C TYR A 81 -3.93 14.26 -12.61
N ALA A 82 -4.20 14.51 -11.34
CA ALA A 82 -5.41 15.23 -10.91
C ALA A 82 -5.50 16.66 -11.47
N ASP A 83 -4.39 17.30 -11.80
CA ASP A 83 -4.33 18.61 -12.46
C ASP A 83 -4.55 18.57 -13.98
N GLY A 84 -4.75 17.35 -14.56
CA GLY A 84 -4.97 17.14 -16.00
C GLY A 84 -3.67 16.86 -16.79
N THR A 85 -2.50 16.97 -16.20
CA THR A 85 -1.24 16.61 -16.86
C THR A 85 -1.25 15.11 -17.21
N ARG A 86 -0.89 14.77 -18.44
CA ARG A 86 -0.82 13.36 -18.89
C ARG A 86 0.23 12.58 -18.12
N TYR A 87 -0.11 11.34 -17.79
CA TYR A 87 0.79 10.40 -17.15
C TYR A 87 1.03 9.18 -18.04
N TYR A 88 2.28 8.95 -18.42
CA TYR A 88 2.70 7.79 -19.18
C TYR A 88 3.54 6.90 -18.26
N PRO A 89 3.03 5.73 -17.82
CA PRO A 89 3.76 4.86 -16.89
C PRO A 89 5.02 4.31 -17.54
N MET A 90 6.18 4.72 -17.04
CA MET A 90 7.49 4.16 -17.35
C MET A 90 8.03 3.52 -16.08
N GLY A 91 7.76 2.24 -15.89
CA GLY A 91 7.96 1.58 -14.61
C GLY A 91 9.00 0.47 -14.62
N THR A 92 9.41 0.11 -13.42
CA THR A 92 10.21 -1.09 -13.16
C THR A 92 9.64 -1.86 -11.97
N THR A 93 10.14 -3.08 -11.77
CA THR A 93 9.76 -3.96 -10.67
C THR A 93 10.96 -4.15 -9.75
N ALA A 94 10.76 -3.82 -8.47
CA ALA A 94 11.77 -4.01 -7.42
C ALA A 94 11.11 -4.63 -6.17
N TYR A 95 10.66 -5.89 -6.30
CA TYR A 95 9.78 -6.55 -5.34
C TYR A 95 10.27 -6.47 -3.88
N ALA A 96 11.54 -6.74 -3.63
CA ALA A 96 12.06 -6.87 -2.28
C ALA A 96 12.97 -5.71 -1.84
N TRP A 97 13.05 -4.60 -2.59
CA TRP A 97 14.06 -3.58 -2.32
C TRP A 97 13.96 -2.96 -0.93
N THR A 98 12.75 -2.79 -0.41
CA THR A 98 12.50 -2.25 0.95
C THR A 98 12.87 -3.21 2.09
N HIS A 99 13.17 -4.47 1.76
CA HIS A 99 13.57 -5.51 2.71
C HIS A 99 15.08 -5.83 2.64
N MET A 100 15.80 -5.18 1.74
CA MET A 100 17.24 -5.32 1.58
C MET A 100 18.00 -4.50 2.63
N LYS A 101 19.33 -4.65 2.67
CA LYS A 101 20.19 -3.79 3.49
C LYS A 101 20.01 -2.32 3.10
N GLU A 102 20.09 -1.42 4.06
CA GLU A 102 19.87 0.04 3.85
C GLU A 102 20.74 0.58 2.70
N THR A 103 22.00 0.16 2.60
CA THR A 103 22.89 0.57 1.51
C THR A 103 22.41 0.17 0.14
N THR A 104 21.80 -1.02 0.01
CA THR A 104 21.19 -1.49 -1.25
C THR A 104 19.93 -0.71 -1.56
N GLN A 105 19.11 -0.41 -0.55
CA GLN A 105 17.89 0.37 -0.73
C GLN A 105 18.21 1.78 -1.22
N GLU A 106 19.21 2.45 -0.65
CA GLU A 106 19.64 3.80 -1.08
C GLU A 106 20.24 3.79 -2.50
N ALA A 107 21.07 2.78 -2.82
CA ALA A 107 21.61 2.62 -4.18
C ALA A 107 20.49 2.38 -5.21
N THR A 108 19.48 1.59 -4.85
CA THR A 108 18.31 1.33 -5.71
C THR A 108 17.48 2.60 -5.93
N LEU A 109 17.23 3.36 -4.87
CA LEU A 109 16.50 4.63 -4.96
C LEU A 109 17.21 5.65 -5.87
N LYS A 110 18.54 5.75 -5.75
CA LYS A 110 19.36 6.57 -6.64
C LYS A 110 19.22 6.12 -8.09
N SER A 111 19.30 4.82 -8.35
CA SER A 111 19.15 4.26 -9.70
C SER A 111 17.77 4.54 -10.30
N PHE A 112 16.70 4.53 -9.51
CA PHE A 112 15.37 4.89 -9.99
C PHE A 112 15.31 6.33 -10.50
N GLY A 113 15.86 7.28 -9.74
CA GLY A 113 15.91 8.69 -10.14
C GLY A 113 16.77 8.91 -11.39
N GLU A 114 17.91 8.23 -11.50
CA GLU A 114 18.81 8.37 -12.64
C GLU A 114 18.27 7.71 -13.92
N ALA A 115 17.53 6.60 -13.80
CA ALA A 115 16.96 5.88 -14.94
C ALA A 115 15.68 6.52 -15.51
N GLY A 116 15.12 7.55 -14.85
CA GLY A 116 13.92 8.23 -15.33
C GLY A 116 12.64 7.41 -15.19
N PHE A 117 12.61 6.42 -14.30
CA PHE A 117 11.37 5.73 -13.96
C PHE A 117 10.41 6.66 -13.22
N ASN A 118 9.12 6.56 -13.54
CA ASN A 118 8.06 7.26 -12.83
C ASN A 118 7.08 6.32 -12.11
N LYS A 119 7.37 5.02 -12.10
CA LYS A 119 6.57 3.99 -11.39
C LYS A 119 7.46 2.84 -10.94
N VAL A 120 7.27 2.37 -9.70
CA VAL A 120 7.95 1.18 -9.17
C VAL A 120 6.91 0.24 -8.55
N ARG A 121 6.90 -1.02 -8.99
CA ARG A 121 6.15 -2.10 -8.35
C ARG A 121 6.98 -2.75 -7.26
N MET A 122 6.44 -2.82 -6.05
CA MET A 122 7.16 -3.32 -4.88
C MET A 122 6.23 -4.08 -3.94
N CYS A 123 6.73 -5.16 -3.33
CA CYS A 123 5.97 -5.94 -2.37
C CYS A 123 5.98 -5.27 -0.99
N VAL A 124 4.82 -5.27 -0.33
CA VAL A 124 4.72 -4.88 1.07
C VAL A 124 5.35 -5.96 1.95
N PHE A 125 4.98 -7.22 1.75
CA PHE A 125 5.58 -8.33 2.49
C PHE A 125 6.92 -8.77 1.90
N PRO A 126 7.84 -9.30 2.72
CA PRO A 126 9.11 -9.81 2.25
C PRO A 126 8.95 -10.96 1.26
N LYS A 127 9.84 -11.03 0.28
CA LYS A 127 9.83 -12.05 -0.77
C LYS A 127 10.95 -13.05 -0.56
N ASN A 128 10.59 -14.33 -0.50
CA ASN A 128 11.55 -15.44 -0.43
C ASN A 128 11.94 -15.92 -1.84
N TYR A 129 13.12 -15.55 -2.31
CA TYR A 129 13.64 -16.04 -3.60
C TYR A 129 15.18 -16.07 -3.63
N SER A 130 15.75 -16.74 -4.63
CA SER A 130 17.15 -17.11 -4.68
C SER A 130 18.14 -15.94 -4.64
N LEU A 131 17.74 -14.76 -5.09
CA LEU A 131 18.58 -13.56 -5.11
C LEU A 131 18.58 -12.78 -3.79
N VAL A 132 17.64 -13.06 -2.87
CA VAL A 132 17.54 -12.42 -1.56
C VAL A 132 17.54 -13.51 -0.50
N LYS A 133 18.69 -13.74 0.11
CA LYS A 133 18.90 -14.79 1.13
C LYS A 133 18.84 -14.25 2.54
N ASP A 134 19.14 -12.96 2.73
CA ASP A 134 19.14 -12.33 4.04
C ASP A 134 17.72 -12.23 4.59
N GLU A 135 17.57 -12.39 5.90
CA GLU A 135 16.31 -12.08 6.58
C GLU A 135 16.09 -10.57 6.57
N PRO A 136 14.84 -10.11 6.40
CA PRO A 136 14.50 -8.72 6.57
C PRO A 136 14.84 -8.23 7.98
N ALA A 137 15.26 -6.97 8.11
CA ALA A 137 15.50 -6.36 9.42
C ALA A 137 14.20 -6.10 10.21
N LEU A 138 13.07 -5.94 9.49
CA LEU A 138 11.76 -5.62 10.07
C LEU A 138 10.69 -6.53 9.45
N TYR A 139 9.63 -6.80 10.21
CA TYR A 139 8.50 -7.62 9.80
C TYR A 139 7.18 -6.89 10.05
N PRO A 140 6.11 -7.20 9.30
CA PRO A 140 4.84 -6.47 9.42
C PRO A 140 4.07 -6.73 10.72
N PHE A 141 4.39 -7.83 11.42
CA PHE A 141 3.74 -8.22 12.67
C PHE A 141 4.78 -8.42 13.77
N GLU A 142 4.37 -8.21 15.02
CA GLU A 142 5.21 -8.52 16.18
C GLU A 142 5.49 -10.03 16.27
N ILE A 143 6.70 -10.36 16.71
CA ILE A 143 7.09 -11.76 16.95
C ILE A 143 6.57 -12.16 18.32
N ARG A 144 5.62 -13.11 18.35
CA ARG A 144 5.13 -13.70 19.60
C ARG A 144 6.17 -14.64 20.21
N LYS A 145 6.83 -15.45 19.37
CA LYS A 145 7.78 -16.47 19.81
C LYS A 145 8.72 -16.86 18.66
N THR A 146 9.96 -17.12 19.01
CA THR A 146 10.90 -17.79 18.12
C THR A 146 11.08 -19.24 18.60
N ILE A 147 10.83 -20.19 17.70
CA ILE A 147 10.99 -21.61 17.94
C ILE A 147 12.08 -22.16 17.02
N LYS A 148 12.75 -23.25 17.46
CA LYS A 148 13.67 -23.99 16.60
C LYS A 148 12.96 -25.25 16.11
N ASP A 149 13.05 -25.51 14.82
CA ASP A 149 12.61 -26.76 14.23
C ASP A 149 13.53 -27.94 14.63
N LYS A 150 13.21 -29.13 14.15
CA LYS A 150 14.01 -30.33 14.47
C LYS A 150 15.42 -30.28 13.89
N GLU A 151 15.63 -29.50 12.86
CA GLU A 151 16.89 -29.24 12.16
C GLU A 151 17.68 -28.07 12.80
N GLY A 152 17.10 -27.41 13.81
CA GLY A 152 17.72 -26.27 14.51
C GLY A 152 17.52 -24.91 13.83
N ASN A 153 16.74 -24.84 12.72
CA ASN A 153 16.43 -23.58 12.07
C ASN A 153 15.42 -22.76 12.89
N GLU A 154 15.60 -21.47 12.92
CA GLU A 154 14.67 -20.59 13.61
C GLU A 154 13.41 -20.34 12.77
N ARG A 155 12.26 -20.56 13.41
CA ARG A 155 10.94 -20.20 12.89
C ARG A 155 10.28 -19.20 13.82
N LYS A 156 9.69 -18.16 13.24
CA LYS A 156 8.95 -17.13 13.97
C LYS A 156 7.47 -17.46 14.00
N GLU A 157 6.86 -17.31 15.16
CA GLU A 157 5.40 -17.29 15.33
C GLU A 157 4.97 -15.84 15.49
N TRP A 158 4.04 -15.40 14.66
CA TRP A 158 3.59 -14.01 14.62
C TRP A 158 2.43 -13.77 15.58
N ASP A 159 2.39 -12.57 16.14
CA ASP A 159 1.20 -12.03 16.77
C ASP A 159 0.39 -11.26 15.71
N PHE A 160 -0.52 -11.96 15.03
CA PHE A 160 -1.35 -11.36 13.98
C PHE A 160 -2.34 -10.30 14.50
N ASP A 161 -2.45 -10.13 15.80
CA ASP A 161 -3.22 -9.05 16.41
C ASP A 161 -2.41 -7.76 16.59
N ARG A 162 -1.11 -7.82 16.40
CA ARG A 162 -0.19 -6.71 16.65
C ARG A 162 0.73 -6.49 15.46
N PHE A 163 0.55 -5.35 14.79
CA PHE A 163 1.49 -4.90 13.75
C PHE A 163 2.77 -4.37 14.39
N ASP A 164 3.89 -4.46 13.67
CA ASP A 164 5.11 -3.74 14.03
C ASP A 164 5.10 -2.34 13.38
N PRO A 165 4.88 -1.26 14.13
CA PRO A 165 4.88 0.10 13.58
C PRO A 165 6.19 0.47 12.89
N ALA A 166 7.35 -0.04 13.34
CA ALA A 166 8.63 0.28 12.75
C ALA A 166 8.74 -0.21 11.29
N PHE A 167 8.18 -1.39 10.99
CA PHE A 167 8.09 -1.88 9.62
C PHE A 167 7.34 -0.91 8.71
N PHE A 168 6.16 -0.45 9.14
CA PHE A 168 5.34 0.45 8.35
C PHE A 168 5.94 1.85 8.25
N GLN A 169 6.57 2.36 9.31
CA GLN A 169 7.30 3.63 9.28
C GLN A 169 8.46 3.59 8.28
N HIS A 170 9.17 2.45 8.20
CA HIS A 170 10.18 2.24 7.18
C HIS A 170 9.60 2.23 5.76
N LEU A 171 8.51 1.51 5.53
CA LEU A 171 7.80 1.51 4.24
C LEU A 171 7.35 2.92 3.84
N GLU A 172 6.78 3.67 4.78
CA GLU A 172 6.36 5.07 4.57
C GLU A 172 7.53 5.97 4.18
N LYS A 173 8.69 5.82 4.85
CA LYS A 173 9.92 6.55 4.47
C LYS A 173 10.27 6.30 3.00
N ARG A 174 10.18 5.05 2.53
CA ARG A 174 10.49 4.69 1.14
C ARG A 174 9.47 5.25 0.15
N ILE A 175 8.19 5.21 0.48
CA ILE A 175 7.11 5.81 -0.33
C ILE A 175 7.28 7.33 -0.44
N ASP A 176 7.62 8.01 0.65
CA ASP A 176 7.89 9.45 0.64
C ASP A 176 9.12 9.80 -0.21
N GLN A 177 10.18 8.99 -0.15
CA GLN A 177 11.36 9.18 -1.01
C GLN A 177 11.00 9.01 -2.49
N LEU A 178 10.19 8.01 -2.86
CA LEU A 178 9.67 7.86 -4.23
C LEU A 178 8.83 9.07 -4.63
N ASN A 179 7.95 9.54 -3.75
CA ASN A 179 7.10 10.71 -3.98
C ASN A 179 7.93 11.97 -4.30
N ARG A 180 9.01 12.20 -3.57
CA ARG A 180 9.95 13.32 -3.81
C ARG A 180 10.68 13.24 -5.14
N LEU A 181 10.84 12.04 -5.69
CA LEU A 181 11.41 11.79 -7.01
C LEU A 181 10.35 11.82 -8.13
N GLY A 182 9.06 12.05 -7.80
CA GLY A 182 7.97 11.99 -8.78
C GLY A 182 7.65 10.57 -9.24
N ILE A 183 7.91 9.56 -8.40
CA ILE A 183 7.74 8.14 -8.72
C ILE A 183 6.52 7.59 -7.98
N GLU A 184 5.62 6.95 -8.73
CA GLU A 184 4.46 6.24 -8.20
C GLU A 184 4.88 4.91 -7.56
N ALA A 185 4.35 4.64 -6.35
CA ALA A 185 4.56 3.41 -5.60
C ALA A 185 3.39 2.45 -5.83
N ASP A 186 3.56 1.48 -6.72
CA ASP A 186 2.58 0.43 -7.00
C ASP A 186 2.80 -0.71 -5.98
N LEU A 187 2.03 -0.66 -4.89
CA LEU A 187 2.20 -1.51 -3.72
C LEU A 187 1.50 -2.85 -3.91
N ILE A 188 2.27 -3.91 -4.02
CA ILE A 188 1.78 -5.29 -4.06
C ILE A 188 1.47 -5.73 -2.63
N LEU A 189 0.17 -5.79 -2.29
CA LEU A 189 -0.30 -6.10 -0.94
C LEU A 189 -0.11 -7.56 -0.57
N PHE A 190 -0.26 -8.47 -1.56
CA PHE A 190 -0.09 -9.91 -1.37
C PHE A 190 0.69 -10.53 -2.53
N HIS A 191 1.37 -11.65 -2.27
CA HIS A 191 2.10 -12.39 -3.30
C HIS A 191 2.34 -13.85 -2.87
N PRO A 192 2.60 -14.79 -3.80
CA PRO A 192 2.81 -16.22 -3.52
C PRO A 192 4.26 -16.57 -3.14
N TYR A 193 5.14 -15.59 -2.97
CA TYR A 193 6.58 -15.84 -2.90
C TYR A 193 7.12 -16.02 -1.48
N ASP A 194 6.23 -16.18 -0.50
CA ASP A 194 6.58 -16.55 0.87
C ASP A 194 7.13 -17.98 0.92
N LYS A 195 6.48 -18.90 0.21
CA LYS A 195 6.80 -20.32 0.18
C LYS A 195 6.83 -20.96 1.58
N GLY A 196 5.99 -20.47 2.49
CA GLY A 196 5.87 -20.94 3.86
C GLY A 196 6.99 -20.48 4.80
N ARG A 197 7.86 -19.56 4.38
CA ARG A 197 8.96 -19.07 5.21
C ARG A 197 8.47 -18.22 6.38
N TRP A 198 7.51 -17.35 6.11
CA TRP A 198 6.91 -16.45 7.13
C TRP A 198 5.42 -16.71 7.32
N GLY A 199 4.71 -17.28 6.33
CA GLY A 199 3.30 -17.62 6.38
C GLY A 199 2.34 -16.46 6.08
N PHE A 200 2.83 -15.35 5.52
CA PHE A 200 1.99 -14.18 5.21
C PHE A 200 1.07 -14.41 4.01
N ASP A 201 1.40 -15.33 3.11
CA ASP A 201 0.56 -15.74 1.98
C ASP A 201 -0.61 -16.64 2.40
N ALA A 202 -0.57 -17.21 3.61
CA ALA A 202 -1.57 -18.13 4.16
C ALA A 202 -2.40 -17.55 5.32
N MET A 203 -2.30 -16.27 5.60
CA MET A 203 -3.09 -15.60 6.64
C MET A 203 -4.60 -15.73 6.40
N SER A 204 -5.38 -15.83 7.49
CA SER A 204 -6.85 -15.86 7.42
C SER A 204 -7.42 -14.56 6.84
N ASN A 205 -8.65 -14.60 6.33
CA ASN A 205 -9.31 -13.40 5.82
C ASN A 205 -9.54 -12.34 6.90
N GLU A 206 -9.75 -12.73 8.14
CA GLU A 206 -9.87 -11.81 9.28
C GLU A 206 -8.57 -10.99 9.45
N VAL A 207 -7.41 -11.67 9.47
CA VAL A 207 -6.10 -11.03 9.54
C VAL A 207 -5.85 -10.15 8.32
N ASN A 208 -6.19 -10.63 7.12
CA ASN A 208 -6.01 -9.89 5.87
C ASN A 208 -6.85 -8.61 5.83
N VAL A 209 -8.11 -8.65 6.26
CA VAL A 209 -9.00 -7.47 6.34
C VAL A 209 -8.44 -6.47 7.35
N ARG A 210 -7.96 -6.93 8.51
CA ARG A 210 -7.32 -6.09 9.51
C ARG A 210 -6.06 -5.41 8.97
N TYR A 211 -5.21 -6.18 8.28
CA TYR A 211 -4.01 -5.65 7.62
C TYR A 211 -4.36 -4.58 6.58
N ILE A 212 -5.33 -4.84 5.69
CA ILE A 212 -5.76 -3.87 4.68
C ILE A 212 -6.25 -2.57 5.33
N LYS A 213 -7.11 -2.64 6.34
CA LYS A 213 -7.59 -1.46 7.06
C LYS A 213 -6.44 -0.66 7.67
N TYR A 214 -5.47 -1.34 8.25
CA TYR A 214 -4.32 -0.68 8.86
C TYR A 214 -3.42 -0.01 7.82
N ILE A 215 -3.08 -0.71 6.73
CA ILE A 215 -2.20 -0.15 5.71
C ILE A 215 -2.87 0.98 4.93
N THR A 216 -4.17 0.89 4.64
CA THR A 216 -4.90 1.98 3.98
C THR A 216 -5.01 3.22 4.87
N ALA A 217 -5.30 3.08 6.16
CA ALA A 217 -5.30 4.20 7.09
C ALA A 217 -3.94 4.91 7.16
N ARG A 218 -2.83 4.15 7.01
CA ARG A 218 -1.47 4.69 7.03
C ARG A 218 -1.07 5.37 5.73
N LEU A 219 -1.40 4.76 4.58
CA LEU A 219 -0.78 5.10 3.29
C LEU A 219 -1.72 5.84 2.33
N ALA A 220 -3.03 5.81 2.51
CA ALA A 220 -3.95 6.46 1.57
C ALA A 220 -3.79 7.99 1.48
N SER A 221 -3.09 8.64 2.40
CA SER A 221 -2.76 10.07 2.30
C SER A 221 -1.53 10.38 1.43
N PHE A 222 -0.81 9.36 0.95
CA PHE A 222 0.29 9.54 0.00
C PHE A 222 -0.27 9.55 -1.42
N ARG A 223 -0.13 10.65 -2.14
CA ARG A 223 -0.68 10.82 -3.49
C ARG A 223 -0.12 9.85 -4.54
N ASN A 224 1.06 9.31 -4.30
CA ASN A 224 1.80 8.43 -5.21
C ASN A 224 1.61 6.93 -4.94
N VAL A 225 0.59 6.54 -4.19
CA VAL A 225 0.30 5.13 -3.91
C VAL A 225 -0.68 4.57 -4.94
N TRP A 226 -0.41 3.36 -5.43
CA TRP A 226 -1.35 2.53 -6.16
C TRP A 226 -1.52 1.20 -5.42
N TRP A 227 -2.73 0.64 -5.45
CA TRP A 227 -3.03 -0.63 -4.79
C TRP A 227 -2.98 -1.77 -5.81
N SER A 228 -1.97 -2.64 -5.73
CA SER A 228 -1.94 -3.92 -6.42
C SER A 228 -2.32 -5.03 -5.43
N MET A 229 -3.53 -5.56 -5.55
CA MET A 229 -4.06 -6.54 -4.59
C MET A 229 -3.15 -7.74 -4.44
N ALA A 230 -2.69 -8.29 -5.56
CA ALA A 230 -1.72 -9.37 -5.55
C ALA A 230 -0.84 -9.32 -6.80
N ASN A 231 0.38 -9.85 -6.68
CA ASN A 231 1.12 -10.31 -7.84
C ASN A 231 0.84 -11.79 -8.04
N GLU A 232 0.49 -12.19 -9.29
CA GLU A 232 0.19 -13.59 -9.64
C GLU A 232 -0.80 -14.24 -8.66
N TRP A 233 -1.96 -13.60 -8.50
CA TRP A 233 -3.00 -13.96 -7.54
C TRP A 233 -3.34 -15.47 -7.54
N TYR A 234 -3.29 -16.11 -8.71
CA TYR A 234 -3.64 -17.52 -8.92
C TYR A 234 -2.62 -18.51 -8.31
N TYR A 235 -1.42 -18.04 -7.94
CA TYR A 235 -0.44 -18.83 -7.20
C TYR A 235 -0.58 -18.73 -5.68
N VAL A 236 -1.36 -17.81 -5.15
CA VAL A 236 -1.65 -17.70 -3.72
C VAL A 236 -2.69 -18.75 -3.34
N LYS A 237 -2.25 -19.99 -3.11
CA LYS A 237 -3.12 -21.17 -2.97
C LYS A 237 -4.06 -21.14 -1.77
N ALA A 238 -3.78 -20.34 -0.76
CA ALA A 238 -4.62 -20.18 0.42
C ALA A 238 -5.82 -19.26 0.19
N LYS A 239 -6.01 -18.70 -1.02
CA LYS A 239 -7.07 -17.73 -1.32
C LYS A 239 -7.87 -18.16 -2.55
N THR A 240 -9.18 -18.00 -2.43
CA THR A 240 -10.16 -18.18 -3.51
C THR A 240 -10.40 -16.87 -4.25
N VAL A 241 -11.11 -16.91 -5.38
CA VAL A 241 -11.55 -15.70 -6.09
C VAL A 241 -12.45 -14.84 -5.20
N ASP A 242 -13.31 -15.44 -4.38
CA ASP A 242 -14.19 -14.68 -3.48
C ASP A 242 -13.42 -14.00 -2.36
N ASP A 243 -12.32 -14.61 -1.89
CA ASP A 243 -11.42 -13.94 -0.96
C ASP A 243 -10.80 -12.69 -1.59
N TRP A 244 -10.35 -12.77 -2.84
CA TRP A 244 -9.82 -11.60 -3.56
C TRP A 244 -10.85 -10.50 -3.76
N LYS A 245 -12.11 -10.85 -4.06
CA LYS A 245 -13.22 -9.88 -4.13
C LYS A 245 -13.45 -9.19 -2.80
N LEU A 246 -13.50 -9.94 -1.70
CA LEU A 246 -13.63 -9.40 -0.34
C LEU A 246 -12.49 -8.42 -0.03
N LEU A 247 -11.24 -8.82 -0.28
CA LEU A 247 -10.06 -8.02 0.05
C LEU A 247 -9.97 -6.76 -0.81
N THR A 248 -10.28 -6.86 -2.11
CA THR A 248 -10.33 -5.70 -3.02
C THR A 248 -11.38 -4.69 -2.58
N LYS A 249 -12.59 -5.16 -2.28
CA LYS A 249 -13.65 -4.32 -1.73
C LYS A 249 -13.21 -3.64 -0.43
N THR A 250 -12.51 -4.37 0.44
CA THR A 250 -11.99 -3.81 1.70
C THR A 250 -11.01 -2.66 1.44
N VAL A 251 -10.10 -2.78 0.47
CA VAL A 251 -9.19 -1.67 0.10
C VAL A 251 -9.99 -0.46 -0.34
N VAL A 252 -10.89 -0.63 -1.31
CA VAL A 252 -11.63 0.48 -1.93
C VAL A 252 -12.58 1.18 -0.94
N GLU A 253 -13.18 0.44 -0.01
CA GLU A 253 -14.05 1.00 1.03
C GLU A 253 -13.28 1.77 2.11
N ASN A 254 -12.02 1.41 2.35
CA ASN A 254 -11.18 2.05 3.37
C ASN A 254 -10.19 3.08 2.80
N ASP A 255 -10.09 3.21 1.49
CA ASP A 255 -9.35 4.27 0.81
C ASP A 255 -10.26 5.46 0.48
N PRO A 256 -10.23 6.54 1.27
CA PRO A 256 -11.12 7.67 1.05
C PRO A 256 -10.77 8.50 -0.20
N TYR A 257 -9.63 8.24 -0.84
CA TYR A 257 -9.13 9.01 -1.98
C TYR A 257 -9.32 8.32 -3.32
N ARG A 258 -9.65 7.02 -3.32
CA ARG A 258 -9.89 6.23 -4.54
C ARG A 258 -8.65 6.15 -5.43
N HIS A 259 -7.51 5.78 -4.84
CA HIS A 259 -6.30 5.48 -5.61
C HIS A 259 -6.53 4.37 -6.63
N LEU A 260 -5.66 4.32 -7.62
CA LEU A 260 -5.68 3.25 -8.62
C LEU A 260 -5.55 1.88 -7.93
N CYS A 261 -6.42 0.96 -8.33
CA CYS A 261 -6.51 -0.38 -7.77
C CYS A 261 -6.54 -1.42 -8.89
N SER A 262 -5.74 -2.47 -8.77
CA SER A 262 -5.69 -3.59 -9.72
C SER A 262 -5.33 -4.90 -9.01
N ILE A 263 -5.45 -6.01 -9.74
CA ILE A 263 -4.88 -7.30 -9.36
C ILE A 263 -4.08 -7.84 -10.53
N HIS A 264 -2.89 -8.41 -10.29
CA HIS A 264 -2.01 -8.87 -11.35
C HIS A 264 -2.15 -10.36 -11.62
N GLY A 265 -2.41 -10.70 -12.88
CA GLY A 265 -2.52 -12.07 -13.37
C GLY A 265 -1.73 -12.29 -14.65
N ALA A 266 -1.89 -13.48 -15.25
CA ALA A 266 -1.38 -13.84 -16.55
C ALA A 266 -2.52 -13.93 -17.58
N THR A 267 -2.20 -13.80 -18.86
CA THR A 267 -3.19 -13.93 -19.96
C THR A 267 -3.94 -15.26 -19.95
N ALA A 268 -3.31 -16.33 -19.47
CA ALA A 268 -3.94 -17.65 -19.32
C ALA A 268 -4.84 -17.81 -18.08
N THR A 269 -4.92 -16.80 -17.22
CA THR A 269 -5.71 -16.86 -15.98
C THR A 269 -6.79 -15.81 -15.99
N TYR A 270 -8.05 -16.27 -15.94
CA TYR A 270 -9.18 -15.35 -15.91
C TYR A 270 -9.41 -14.79 -14.51
N PHE A 271 -9.58 -13.47 -14.43
CA PHE A 271 -10.16 -12.76 -13.31
C PHE A 271 -11.20 -11.77 -13.85
N ASP A 272 -12.21 -11.45 -13.08
CA ASP A 272 -13.20 -10.45 -13.47
C ASP A 272 -12.65 -9.04 -13.25
N TYR A 273 -11.90 -8.53 -14.21
CA TYR A 273 -11.34 -7.18 -14.18
C TYR A 273 -12.39 -6.07 -14.40
N TRP A 274 -13.66 -6.44 -14.72
CA TRP A 274 -14.77 -5.49 -14.86
C TRP A 274 -15.43 -5.14 -13.52
N MET A 275 -14.97 -5.73 -12.42
CA MET A 275 -15.42 -5.35 -11.08
C MET A 275 -15.20 -3.84 -10.88
N PRO A 276 -16.18 -3.11 -10.29
CA PRO A 276 -16.12 -1.64 -10.14
C PRO A 276 -15.02 -1.16 -9.17
N GLU A 277 -14.42 -2.07 -8.44
CA GLU A 277 -13.30 -1.80 -7.56
C GLU A 277 -11.98 -1.64 -8.31
N PHE A 278 -11.84 -2.25 -9.51
CA PHE A 278 -10.63 -2.12 -10.31
C PHE A 278 -10.68 -0.89 -11.22
N THR A 279 -9.57 -0.20 -11.28
CA THR A 279 -9.40 0.99 -12.12
C THR A 279 -8.67 0.67 -13.42
N HIS A 280 -7.90 -0.40 -13.44
CA HIS A 280 -7.12 -0.82 -14.60
C HIS A 280 -6.78 -2.31 -14.52
N VAL A 281 -6.46 -2.89 -15.67
CA VAL A 281 -6.02 -4.27 -15.81
C VAL A 281 -4.50 -4.33 -15.63
N SER A 282 -4.04 -5.31 -14.86
CA SER A 282 -2.61 -5.63 -14.69
C SER A 282 -2.37 -7.09 -15.08
N ILE A 283 -1.76 -7.30 -16.24
CA ILE A 283 -1.53 -8.64 -16.81
C ILE A 283 -0.09 -8.71 -17.31
N HIS A 284 0.55 -9.87 -17.16
CA HIS A 284 1.75 -10.18 -17.90
C HIS A 284 1.44 -11.18 -19.03
N ASP A 285 2.12 -11.00 -20.13
CA ASP A 285 2.12 -11.88 -21.28
C ASP A 285 3.56 -12.23 -21.61
N GLU A 286 3.85 -13.52 -21.73
CA GLU A 286 5.17 -14.02 -22.13
C GLU A 286 5.30 -14.16 -23.65
N SER A 287 4.26 -13.80 -24.41
CA SER A 287 4.27 -13.84 -25.86
C SER A 287 5.25 -12.81 -26.43
N PRO A 288 6.06 -13.16 -27.42
CA PRO A 288 6.99 -12.23 -28.05
C PRO A 288 6.27 -11.14 -28.88
N VAL A 289 5.00 -11.34 -29.18
CA VAL A 289 4.12 -10.39 -29.87
C VAL A 289 2.78 -10.36 -29.14
N LEU A 290 2.34 -9.17 -28.73
CA LEU A 290 0.99 -8.99 -28.20
C LEU A 290 -0.03 -9.34 -29.29
N SER A 291 -0.77 -10.44 -29.13
CA SER A 291 -1.90 -10.73 -29.97
C SER A 291 -3.03 -9.77 -29.64
N SER A 292 -3.45 -8.99 -30.59
CA SER A 292 -4.63 -8.11 -30.50
C SER A 292 -5.92 -8.91 -30.37
#